data_704785b1fbfeb7e6bc413f7ae96681b9
#
_entry.id   704785b1fbfeb7e6bc413f7ae96681b9
#
_cell.length_a   1.000
_cell.length_b   1.000
_cell.length_c   1.000
_cell.angle_alpha   90.00
_cell.angle_beta   90.00
_cell.angle_gamma   90.00
#
_symmetry.space_group_name_H-M   'P 1'
#
loop_
_entity.id
_entity.type
_entity.pdbx_description
1 polymer ?
#
loop_
_entity_poly.entity_id
_entity_poly.type
_entity_poly.pdbx_seq_one_letter_code
_entity_poly.pdbx_strand_id
1 'polypeptide(L)'
;MIDPYRLFLCSILVALGSACTVEGEACMAVDPSVEECPAPRDVDRDKLTGACGSKIVRVLGEGERVDNISDWVESEEDWVPGCCYPVKETKPNCDYGRPLRVEGEPVLAATVTDDRWAAALAVTASTLPQAVREELVIRWTRAALDEHASVAAFSRVALDLMRHGAPPELIEQAHAAALDEVRHARHGFAIASAIGGAPVGPGAFPLGASVPLAPDLVAVAVEAALDGCIGETVASLLAWEAAAVCEEPAIREVLRGIAEDEQRHALLGWRTVAWAIRHGGAAVRTAVAEVFAAAAREGVAVPLPGRLDDATVLAQVGLLDRATSQRHAARTLHQVILPAARDLLAGGARRGGAEREQEMRA
;
A
#
# COMPACT_ATOMS: atom_id res chain seq x y z
N MET A 1 -6.33 8.03 -25.99
CA MET A 1 -6.63 7.68 -24.60
C MET A 1 -5.89 8.63 -23.69
N ILE A 2 -6.56 9.23 -22.73
CA ILE A 2 -5.91 10.10 -21.73
C ILE A 2 -5.16 9.18 -20.78
N ASP A 3 -3.88 9.49 -20.49
CA ASP A 3 -3.04 8.72 -19.56
C ASP A 3 -3.68 8.75 -18.15
N PRO A 4 -4.06 7.59 -17.57
CA PRO A 4 -4.72 7.53 -16.27
C PRO A 4 -3.88 8.16 -15.16
N TYR A 5 -2.55 8.12 -15.25
CA TYR A 5 -1.65 8.76 -14.29
C TYR A 5 -1.78 10.28 -14.30
N ARG A 6 -1.96 10.90 -15.48
CA ARG A 6 -2.19 12.33 -15.59
C ARG A 6 -3.57 12.74 -15.08
N LEU A 7 -4.61 11.94 -15.35
CA LEU A 7 -5.95 12.18 -14.79
C LEU A 7 -5.93 12.10 -13.27
N PHE A 8 -5.26 11.09 -12.74
CA PHE A 8 -5.14 10.91 -11.31
C PHE A 8 -4.35 12.06 -10.66
N LEU A 9 -3.22 12.45 -11.24
CA LEU A 9 -2.43 13.60 -10.78
C LEU A 9 -3.27 14.89 -10.74
N CYS A 10 -4.12 15.13 -11.72
CA CYS A 10 -5.04 16.28 -11.70
C CYS A 10 -6.08 16.20 -10.59
N SER A 11 -6.41 15.01 -10.12
CA SER A 11 -7.38 14.78 -9.04
C SER A 11 -6.77 14.92 -7.66
N ILE A 12 -5.47 14.74 -7.55
CA ILE A 12 -4.81 14.58 -6.24
C ILE A 12 -3.98 15.80 -5.86
N LEU A 13 -3.32 16.34 -5.56
CA LEU A 13 -2.40 17.36 -5.05
C LEU A 13 -2.44 17.52 -3.54
N VAL A 14 -1.95 16.48 -2.76
CA VAL A 14 -1.67 16.66 -1.35
C VAL A 14 -1.25 15.44 -0.47
N ALA A 15 -0.10 15.13 0.06
CA ALA A 15 0.50 14.74 1.32
C ALA A 15 0.94 13.54 2.10
N LEU A 16 1.44 12.73 2.86
CA LEU A 16 2.64 12.21 3.54
C LEU A 16 2.71 11.23 4.74
N GLY A 17 3.69 10.44 5.11
CA GLY A 17 4.33 9.65 5.89
C GLY A 17 4.90 8.93 7.02
N SER A 18 5.56 7.90 7.41
CA SER A 18 6.74 7.39 8.17
C SER A 18 6.77 5.95 8.79
N ALA A 19 7.91 5.42 9.31
CA ALA A 19 8.36 4.03 9.36
C ALA A 19 8.45 3.30 10.74
N CYS A 20 8.46 1.94 10.76
CA CYS A 20 8.83 1.04 11.86
C CYS A 20 9.85 -0.05 11.43
N THR A 21 10.40 -0.87 12.35
CA THR A 21 11.44 -1.88 12.03
C THR A 21 10.96 -3.31 12.22
N VAL A 22 11.42 -4.23 11.34
CA VAL A 22 11.14 -5.69 11.40
C VAL A 22 12.40 -6.51 11.14
N GLU A 23 12.33 -7.82 11.39
CA GLU A 23 13.33 -8.79 10.95
C GLU A 23 12.90 -9.38 9.61
N GLY A 24 13.82 -9.44 8.67
CA GLY A 24 13.59 -9.90 7.30
C GLY A 24 14.86 -10.44 6.67
N GLU A 25 14.87 -10.54 5.37
CA GLU A 25 16.02 -10.95 4.57
C GLU A 25 16.36 -9.84 3.59
N ALA A 26 17.66 -9.61 3.35
CA ALA A 26 18.14 -8.65 2.37
C ALA A 26 19.31 -9.24 1.57
N CYS A 27 19.30 -9.01 0.26
CA CYS A 27 20.28 -9.57 -0.65
C CYS A 27 21.12 -8.48 -1.33
N MET A 28 22.37 -8.81 -1.72
CA MET A 28 23.22 -7.98 -2.52
C MET A 28 23.86 -8.78 -3.65
N ALA A 29 24.01 -8.16 -4.82
CA ALA A 29 24.73 -8.76 -5.92
C ALA A 29 26.20 -8.96 -5.57
N VAL A 30 26.78 -10.07 -6.00
CA VAL A 30 28.21 -10.36 -5.83
C VAL A 30 28.80 -10.79 -7.16
N ASP A 31 30.13 -10.62 -7.30
CA ASP A 31 30.86 -11.15 -8.46
C ASP A 31 30.67 -12.67 -8.54
N PRO A 32 30.48 -13.25 -9.75
CA PRO A 32 30.32 -14.68 -9.92
C PRO A 32 31.45 -15.55 -9.34
N SER A 33 32.65 -14.99 -9.18
CA SER A 33 33.80 -15.66 -8.57
C SER A 33 33.77 -15.74 -7.04
N VAL A 34 32.82 -15.07 -6.39
CA VAL A 34 32.64 -15.12 -4.92
C VAL A 34 32.04 -16.45 -4.52
N GLU A 35 32.81 -17.31 -3.86
CA GLU A 35 32.35 -18.63 -3.39
C GLU A 35 31.67 -18.57 -2.02
N GLU A 36 32.15 -17.69 -1.14
CA GLU A 36 31.60 -17.49 0.21
C GLU A 36 31.15 -16.04 0.43
N CYS A 37 30.01 -15.87 1.07
CA CYS A 37 29.47 -14.56 1.40
C CYS A 37 30.33 -13.83 2.44
N PRO A 38 30.51 -12.48 2.34
CA PRO A 38 31.18 -11.67 3.35
C PRO A 38 30.60 -11.87 4.75
N ALA A 39 31.45 -11.83 5.77
CA ALA A 39 30.97 -11.93 7.16
C ALA A 39 30.07 -10.71 7.50
N PRO A 40 29.06 -10.84 8.38
CA PRO A 40 28.07 -9.81 8.69
C PRO A 40 28.61 -8.43 9.04
N ARG A 41 29.78 -8.39 9.68
CA ARG A 41 30.49 -7.14 10.06
C ARG A 41 31.16 -6.41 8.87
N ASP A 42 31.43 -7.15 7.79
CA ASP A 42 32.13 -6.66 6.60
C ASP A 42 31.17 -6.32 5.46
N VAL A 43 29.85 -6.51 5.67
CA VAL A 43 28.80 -6.22 4.70
C VAL A 43 28.51 -4.73 4.64
N ASP A 44 28.61 -4.17 3.44
CA ASP A 44 28.14 -2.82 3.16
C ASP A 44 26.60 -2.81 3.11
N ARG A 45 25.97 -2.27 4.16
CA ARG A 45 24.51 -2.24 4.30
C ARG A 45 23.80 -1.43 3.22
N ASP A 46 24.48 -0.47 2.62
CA ASP A 46 23.92 0.37 1.57
C ASP A 46 23.80 -0.39 0.22
N LYS A 47 24.47 -1.55 0.12
CA LYS A 47 24.38 -2.46 -1.03
C LYS A 47 23.35 -3.57 -0.84
N LEU A 48 22.84 -3.76 0.39
CA LEU A 48 21.81 -4.74 0.66
C LEU A 48 20.44 -4.19 0.23
N THR A 49 19.76 -4.92 -0.61
CA THR A 49 18.36 -4.66 -0.97
C THR A 49 17.47 -5.54 -0.11
N GLY A 50 16.78 -4.91 0.83
CA GLY A 50 15.75 -5.57 1.63
C GLY A 50 14.43 -5.68 0.88
N ALA A 51 13.52 -6.50 1.38
CA ALA A 51 12.19 -6.58 0.85
C ALA A 51 11.58 -5.17 0.76
N CYS A 52 11.06 -4.83 -0.42
CA CYS A 52 10.34 -3.59 -0.61
C CYS A 52 11.18 -2.29 -0.45
N GLY A 53 12.50 -2.30 -0.72
CA GLY A 53 13.34 -1.10 -0.60
C GLY A 53 13.51 -0.60 0.84
N SER A 54 13.37 -1.51 1.81
CA SER A 54 13.59 -1.21 3.22
C SER A 54 15.03 -0.81 3.50
N LYS A 55 15.22 0.10 4.46
CA LYS A 55 16.56 0.48 4.89
C LYS A 55 17.08 -0.52 5.92
N ILE A 56 18.23 -1.13 5.63
CA ILE A 56 18.85 -2.10 6.52
C ILE A 56 19.44 -1.39 7.75
N VAL A 57 18.87 -1.69 8.91
CA VAL A 57 19.34 -1.17 10.21
C VAL A 57 20.52 -1.99 10.72
N ARG A 58 20.44 -3.32 10.62
CA ARG A 58 21.46 -4.24 11.14
C ARG A 58 21.40 -5.59 10.42
N VAL A 59 22.55 -6.18 10.14
CA VAL A 59 22.70 -7.58 9.74
C VAL A 59 22.71 -8.44 10.99
N LEU A 60 21.90 -9.51 11.03
CA LEU A 60 21.67 -10.35 12.22
C LEU A 60 22.45 -11.66 12.22
N GLY A 61 22.85 -12.17 11.07
CA GLY A 61 23.50 -13.47 10.92
C GLY A 61 24.34 -13.58 9.66
N GLU A 62 24.95 -14.76 9.48
CA GLU A 62 25.76 -15.09 8.31
C GLU A 62 24.93 -15.08 7.03
N GLY A 63 25.56 -14.75 5.89
CA GLY A 63 24.94 -14.71 4.58
C GLY A 63 24.90 -16.07 3.90
N GLU A 64 23.84 -16.32 3.16
CA GLU A 64 23.68 -17.47 2.28
C GLU A 64 23.93 -17.09 0.82
N ARG A 65 24.73 -17.89 0.13
CA ARG A 65 24.98 -17.72 -1.30
C ARG A 65 23.78 -18.18 -2.11
N VAL A 66 23.28 -17.30 -2.97
CA VAL A 66 22.13 -17.57 -3.85
C VAL A 66 22.57 -17.40 -5.30
N ASP A 67 22.21 -18.34 -6.15
CA ASP A 67 22.65 -18.36 -7.54
C ASP A 67 22.03 -17.25 -8.39
N ASN A 68 20.81 -16.81 -8.04
CA ASN A 68 20.13 -15.73 -8.74
C ASN A 68 19.32 -14.85 -7.78
N ILE A 69 19.59 -13.54 -7.80
CA ILE A 69 18.87 -12.50 -7.07
C ILE A 69 18.36 -11.39 -8.01
N SER A 70 18.19 -11.65 -9.28
CA SER A 70 17.70 -10.65 -10.25
C SER A 70 16.35 -10.05 -9.83
N ASP A 71 15.53 -10.78 -9.07
CA ASP A 71 14.27 -10.29 -8.52
C ASP A 71 14.43 -9.29 -7.36
N TRP A 72 15.65 -9.17 -6.81
CA TRP A 72 15.96 -8.32 -5.65
C TRP A 72 16.74 -7.05 -6.01
N VAL A 73 17.38 -7.03 -7.16
CA VAL A 73 18.22 -5.91 -7.60
C VAL A 73 17.82 -5.44 -9.00
N GLU A 74 17.88 -4.12 -9.24
CA GLU A 74 17.69 -3.58 -10.59
C GLU A 74 18.91 -3.97 -11.45
N SER A 75 18.75 -4.91 -12.38
CA SER A 75 19.78 -5.36 -13.31
C SER A 75 19.19 -5.58 -14.69
N GLU A 76 19.97 -5.28 -15.73
CA GLU A 76 19.65 -5.67 -17.13
C GLU A 76 19.96 -7.15 -17.41
N GLU A 77 20.59 -7.85 -16.48
CA GLU A 77 20.97 -9.25 -16.60
C GLU A 77 19.90 -10.16 -15.98
N ASP A 78 19.49 -11.20 -16.69
CA ASP A 78 18.50 -12.19 -16.25
C ASP A 78 19.03 -13.12 -15.14
N TRP A 79 20.32 -13.06 -14.84
CA TRP A 79 20.98 -13.93 -13.87
C TRP A 79 22.03 -13.19 -13.06
N VAL A 80 21.72 -12.87 -11.82
CA VAL A 80 22.60 -12.14 -10.92
C VAL A 80 22.85 -12.95 -9.64
N PRO A 81 24.08 -13.50 -9.43
CA PRO A 81 24.41 -14.20 -8.21
C PRO A 81 24.48 -13.22 -7.03
N GLY A 82 24.07 -13.69 -5.85
CA GLY A 82 23.98 -12.84 -4.67
C GLY A 82 24.30 -13.52 -3.34
N CYS A 83 24.39 -12.69 -2.32
CA CYS A 83 24.44 -13.12 -0.93
C CYS A 83 23.25 -12.51 -0.17
N CYS A 84 22.44 -13.35 0.47
CA CYS A 84 21.28 -12.94 1.26
C CYS A 84 21.57 -13.11 2.76
N TYR A 85 21.17 -12.15 3.56
CA TYR A 85 21.46 -12.09 4.99
C TYR A 85 20.19 -11.90 5.80
N PRO A 86 20.03 -12.55 6.96
CA PRO A 86 19.01 -12.15 7.92
C PRO A 86 19.34 -10.75 8.46
N VAL A 87 18.39 -9.83 8.38
CA VAL A 87 18.58 -8.41 8.71
C VAL A 87 17.49 -7.89 9.62
N LYS A 88 17.81 -6.83 10.36
CA LYS A 88 16.82 -5.91 10.91
C LYS A 88 16.72 -4.71 10.00
N GLU A 89 15.54 -4.47 9.48
CA GLU A 89 15.26 -3.43 8.51
C GLU A 89 14.16 -2.49 8.98
N THR A 90 14.14 -1.26 8.45
CA THR A 90 12.97 -0.41 8.61
C THR A 90 11.86 -1.04 7.78
N LYS A 91 10.70 -1.26 8.38
CA LYS A 91 9.56 -1.76 7.62
C LYS A 91 9.07 -0.63 6.69
N PRO A 92 9.18 -0.78 5.36
CA PRO A 92 8.40 0.05 4.47
C PRO A 92 6.94 -0.32 4.66
N ASN A 93 6.05 0.62 4.40
CA ASN A 93 4.62 0.38 4.47
C ASN A 93 4.20 -0.47 3.26
N CYS A 94 4.25 -1.79 3.40
CA CYS A 94 4.12 -2.74 2.31
C CYS A 94 2.70 -3.30 2.12
N ASP A 95 1.67 -2.76 2.76
CA ASP A 95 0.31 -3.28 2.60
C ASP A 95 -0.47 -2.43 1.60
N TYR A 96 -1.23 -3.10 0.73
CA TYR A 96 -2.24 -2.47 -0.11
C TYR A 96 -3.43 -2.06 0.74
N GLY A 97 -4.06 -0.95 0.36
CA GLY A 97 -5.20 -0.44 1.09
C GLY A 97 -4.80 0.18 2.43
N ARG A 98 -5.79 0.34 3.28
CA ARG A 98 -5.65 0.99 4.60
C ARG A 98 -6.08 0.08 5.75
N PRO A 99 -5.43 -1.09 5.97
CA PRO A 99 -5.82 -1.94 7.10
C PRO A 99 -5.61 -1.21 8.42
N LEU A 100 -6.50 -1.43 9.39
CA LEU A 100 -6.31 -0.92 10.74
C LEU A 100 -4.99 -1.44 11.30
N ARG A 101 -4.14 -0.53 11.78
CA ARG A 101 -2.86 -0.86 12.41
C ARG A 101 -2.89 -0.54 13.88
N VAL A 102 -2.32 -1.42 14.68
CA VAL A 102 -2.04 -1.20 16.11
C VAL A 102 -0.55 -1.41 16.31
N GLU A 103 0.13 -0.42 16.86
CA GLU A 103 1.60 -0.42 17.02
C GLU A 103 2.38 -0.70 15.71
N GLY A 104 1.82 -0.26 14.58
CA GLY A 104 2.42 -0.43 13.24
C GLY A 104 2.09 -1.75 12.54
N GLU A 105 1.48 -2.73 13.25
CA GLU A 105 1.11 -4.01 12.66
C GLU A 105 -0.35 -4.02 12.19
N PRO A 106 -0.64 -4.57 10.98
CA PRO A 106 -2.01 -4.70 10.49
C PRO A 106 -2.78 -5.69 11.36
N VAL A 107 -4.00 -5.30 11.73
CA VAL A 107 -4.93 -6.14 12.48
C VAL A 107 -5.84 -6.85 11.48
N LEU A 108 -5.72 -8.18 11.38
CA LEU A 108 -6.52 -8.97 10.46
C LEU A 108 -7.41 -9.97 11.19
N ALA A 109 -8.60 -10.21 10.66
CA ALA A 109 -9.46 -11.28 11.13
C ALA A 109 -8.90 -12.65 10.72
N ALA A 110 -9.19 -13.69 11.50
CA ALA A 110 -8.99 -15.07 11.06
C ALA A 110 -10.01 -15.42 9.97
N THR A 111 -9.66 -16.35 9.09
CA THR A 111 -10.59 -16.88 8.09
C THR A 111 -11.50 -17.94 8.71
N VAL A 112 -12.77 -17.94 8.29
CA VAL A 112 -13.76 -18.94 8.66
C VAL A 112 -14.55 -19.40 7.42
N THR A 113 -15.25 -20.52 7.50
CA THR A 113 -16.23 -20.92 6.49
C THR A 113 -17.49 -20.06 6.68
N ASP A 114 -17.71 -19.11 5.79
CA ASP A 114 -18.85 -18.17 5.86
C ASP A 114 -19.30 -17.78 4.45
N ASP A 115 -20.55 -18.08 4.11
CA ASP A 115 -21.15 -17.75 2.83
C ASP A 115 -21.76 -16.34 2.76
N ARG A 116 -21.95 -15.68 3.90
CA ARG A 116 -22.53 -14.32 3.98
C ARG A 116 -21.63 -13.26 3.36
N TRP A 117 -20.32 -13.51 3.31
CA TRP A 117 -19.34 -12.63 2.69
C TRP A 117 -19.06 -12.98 1.22
N ALA A 118 -19.46 -14.18 0.76
CA ALA A 118 -19.29 -14.60 -0.61
C ALA A 118 -20.53 -14.17 -1.44
N ALA A 119 -20.39 -13.08 -2.22
CA ALA A 119 -21.39 -12.78 -3.25
C ALA A 119 -21.33 -13.86 -4.35
N ALA A 120 -22.46 -14.17 -4.98
CA ALA A 120 -22.45 -15.08 -6.13
C ALA A 120 -21.68 -14.45 -7.30
N LEU A 121 -20.52 -15.01 -7.63
CA LEU A 121 -19.68 -14.58 -8.74
C LEU A 121 -19.37 -15.79 -9.61
N ALA A 122 -19.65 -15.69 -10.92
CA ALA A 122 -19.32 -16.75 -11.88
C ALA A 122 -17.87 -16.56 -12.36
N VAL A 123 -16.94 -17.36 -11.83
CA VAL A 123 -15.51 -17.35 -12.20
C VAL A 123 -15.11 -18.67 -12.85
N THR A 124 -14.40 -18.62 -13.97
CA THR A 124 -14.03 -19.80 -14.77
C THR A 124 -12.65 -20.38 -14.36
N ALA A 125 -12.22 -20.25 -13.12
CA ALA A 125 -10.91 -20.74 -12.65
C ALA A 125 -10.84 -22.27 -12.44
N SER A 126 -11.91 -23.03 -12.68
CA SER A 126 -11.99 -24.48 -12.42
C SER A 126 -11.04 -25.33 -13.28
N THR A 127 -10.51 -24.79 -14.38
CA THR A 127 -9.58 -25.49 -15.29
C THR A 127 -8.12 -25.44 -14.82
N LEU A 128 -7.79 -24.62 -13.83
CA LEU A 128 -6.43 -24.48 -13.30
C LEU A 128 -6.04 -25.68 -12.42
N PRO A 129 -4.75 -26.06 -12.38
CA PRO A 129 -4.23 -27.08 -11.47
C PRO A 129 -4.54 -26.72 -10.01
N GLN A 130 -4.76 -27.74 -9.16
CA GLN A 130 -5.14 -27.53 -7.76
C GLN A 130 -4.14 -26.65 -7.00
N ALA A 131 -2.83 -26.93 -7.13
CA ALA A 131 -1.79 -26.13 -6.45
C ALA A 131 -1.82 -24.65 -6.86
N VAL A 132 -2.11 -24.36 -8.13
CA VAL A 132 -2.27 -22.97 -8.61
C VAL A 132 -3.50 -22.32 -7.99
N ARG A 133 -4.63 -23.03 -7.95
CA ARG A 133 -5.85 -22.49 -7.31
C ARG A 133 -5.65 -22.20 -5.84
N GLU A 134 -4.95 -23.06 -5.10
CA GLU A 134 -4.62 -22.85 -3.68
C GLU A 134 -3.82 -21.55 -3.47
N GLU A 135 -2.80 -21.27 -4.29
CA GLU A 135 -2.05 -20.01 -4.24
C GLU A 135 -2.92 -18.79 -4.58
N LEU A 136 -3.80 -18.90 -5.57
CA LEU A 136 -4.72 -17.82 -5.94
C LEU A 136 -5.75 -17.55 -4.82
N VAL A 137 -6.25 -18.59 -4.15
CA VAL A 137 -7.12 -18.46 -2.97
C VAL A 137 -6.39 -17.72 -1.85
N ILE A 138 -5.13 -18.06 -1.57
CA ILE A 138 -4.31 -17.37 -0.55
C ILE A 138 -4.23 -15.88 -0.87
N ARG A 139 -3.92 -15.49 -2.11
CA ARG A 139 -3.80 -14.09 -2.52
C ARG A 139 -5.11 -13.32 -2.39
N TRP A 140 -6.21 -13.86 -2.95
CA TRP A 140 -7.51 -13.20 -2.88
C TRP A 140 -8.10 -13.15 -1.46
N THR A 141 -7.87 -14.19 -0.66
CA THR A 141 -8.25 -14.19 0.76
C THR A 141 -7.47 -13.13 1.53
N ARG A 142 -6.17 -13.00 1.28
CA ARG A 142 -5.36 -11.96 1.93
C ARG A 142 -5.83 -10.56 1.52
N ALA A 143 -6.04 -10.30 0.24
CA ALA A 143 -6.60 -9.03 -0.21
C ALA A 143 -7.94 -8.72 0.46
N ALA A 144 -8.87 -9.69 0.50
CA ALA A 144 -10.16 -9.53 1.16
C ALA A 144 -10.06 -9.26 2.68
N LEU A 145 -9.07 -9.82 3.36
CA LEU A 145 -8.81 -9.54 4.77
C LEU A 145 -8.21 -8.15 4.99
N ASP A 146 -7.39 -7.66 4.08
CA ASP A 146 -6.85 -6.30 4.12
C ASP A 146 -7.98 -5.28 3.93
N GLU A 147 -8.89 -5.48 2.95
CA GLU A 147 -10.09 -4.65 2.76
C GLU A 147 -11.03 -4.71 3.98
N HIS A 148 -11.23 -5.89 4.55
CA HIS A 148 -12.02 -6.02 5.78
C HIS A 148 -11.41 -5.24 6.95
N ALA A 149 -10.09 -5.19 7.06
CA ALA A 149 -9.39 -4.40 8.06
C ALA A 149 -9.47 -2.89 7.78
N SER A 150 -9.56 -2.50 6.50
CA SER A 150 -9.74 -1.12 6.06
C SER A 150 -11.07 -0.53 6.51
N VAL A 151 -12.13 -1.35 6.66
CA VAL A 151 -13.40 -0.92 7.28
C VAL A 151 -13.18 -0.33 8.67
N ALA A 152 -12.36 -0.99 9.50
CA ALA A 152 -12.04 -0.51 10.84
C ALA A 152 -11.12 0.72 10.79
N ALA A 153 -10.19 0.79 9.84
CA ALA A 153 -9.29 1.93 9.66
C ALA A 153 -10.05 3.20 9.28
N PHE A 154 -10.95 3.16 8.30
CA PHE A 154 -11.78 4.31 7.92
C PHE A 154 -12.76 4.71 9.03
N SER A 155 -13.27 3.75 9.80
CA SER A 155 -14.07 4.06 11.00
C SER A 155 -13.25 4.84 12.04
N ARG A 156 -11.98 4.46 12.26
CA ARG A 156 -11.05 5.20 13.12
C ARG A 156 -10.76 6.59 12.55
N VAL A 157 -10.53 6.72 11.25
CA VAL A 157 -10.34 8.02 10.58
C VAL A 157 -11.53 8.94 10.81
N ALA A 158 -12.75 8.46 10.72
CA ALA A 158 -13.94 9.27 11.01
C ALA A 158 -13.93 9.79 12.46
N LEU A 159 -13.55 8.96 13.44
CA LEU A 159 -13.40 9.37 14.83
C LEU A 159 -12.28 10.39 15.03
N ASP A 160 -11.12 10.21 14.37
CA ASP A 160 -10.00 11.15 14.43
C ASP A 160 -10.39 12.51 13.82
N LEU A 161 -11.07 12.52 12.68
CA LEU A 161 -11.59 13.74 12.05
C LEU A 161 -12.58 14.47 12.97
N MET A 162 -13.51 13.75 13.61
CA MET A 162 -14.46 14.31 14.57
C MET A 162 -13.73 14.89 15.79
N ARG A 163 -12.77 14.17 16.35
CA ARG A 163 -11.98 14.58 17.52
C ARG A 163 -11.25 15.90 17.30
N HIS A 164 -10.76 16.11 16.08
CA HIS A 164 -9.98 17.30 15.71
C HIS A 164 -10.79 18.41 15.02
N GLY A 165 -12.12 18.29 14.97
CA GLY A 165 -13.02 19.31 14.44
C GLY A 165 -12.95 19.49 12.93
N ALA A 166 -12.77 18.40 12.21
CA ALA A 166 -12.79 18.40 10.74
C ALA A 166 -14.17 18.79 10.19
N PRO A 167 -14.24 19.39 8.99
CA PRO A 167 -15.49 19.71 8.33
C PRO A 167 -16.31 18.46 7.99
N PRO A 168 -17.67 18.54 7.96
CA PRO A 168 -18.55 17.39 7.80
C PRO A 168 -18.27 16.61 6.53
N GLU A 169 -17.83 17.25 5.45
CA GLU A 169 -17.56 16.60 4.17
C GLU A 169 -16.43 15.56 4.25
N LEU A 170 -15.43 15.77 5.12
CA LEU A 170 -14.37 14.77 5.35
C LEU A 170 -14.89 13.58 6.16
N ILE A 171 -15.77 13.82 7.14
CA ILE A 171 -16.38 12.77 7.97
C ILE A 171 -17.31 11.90 7.10
N GLU A 172 -18.15 12.54 6.28
CA GLU A 172 -19.04 11.85 5.33
C GLU A 172 -18.23 10.96 4.37
N GLN A 173 -17.12 11.48 3.80
CA GLN A 173 -16.26 10.72 2.91
C GLN A 173 -15.59 9.54 3.62
N ALA A 174 -15.17 9.69 4.89
CA ALA A 174 -14.59 8.59 5.67
C ALA A 174 -15.59 7.45 5.91
N HIS A 175 -16.85 7.78 6.22
CA HIS A 175 -17.89 6.76 6.35
C HIS A 175 -18.27 6.12 5.02
N ALA A 176 -18.32 6.89 3.92
CA ALA A 176 -18.53 6.34 2.59
C ALA A 176 -17.43 5.35 2.20
N ALA A 177 -16.16 5.71 2.44
CA ALA A 177 -15.02 4.82 2.23
C ALA A 177 -15.14 3.52 3.04
N ALA A 178 -15.49 3.59 4.32
CA ALA A 178 -15.70 2.37 5.13
C ALA A 178 -16.78 1.44 4.54
N LEU A 179 -17.84 1.98 3.92
CA LEU A 179 -18.86 1.18 3.24
C LEU A 179 -18.36 0.59 1.92
N ASP A 180 -17.48 1.30 1.21
CA ASP A 180 -16.82 0.82 0.00
C ASP A 180 -15.95 -0.41 0.36
N GLU A 181 -15.16 -0.35 1.44
CA GLU A 181 -14.34 -1.45 1.94
C GLU A 181 -15.15 -2.72 2.31
N VAL A 182 -16.36 -2.56 2.82
CA VAL A 182 -17.25 -3.72 3.01
C VAL A 182 -17.58 -4.40 1.67
N ARG A 183 -17.76 -3.62 0.59
CA ARG A 183 -18.00 -4.15 -0.75
C ARG A 183 -16.75 -4.81 -1.33
N HIS A 184 -15.58 -4.18 -1.18
CA HIS A 184 -14.29 -4.70 -1.65
C HIS A 184 -13.97 -6.04 -0.97
N ALA A 185 -14.09 -6.13 0.36
CA ALA A 185 -13.92 -7.37 1.11
C ALA A 185 -14.87 -8.48 0.61
N ARG A 186 -16.15 -8.16 0.40
CA ARG A 186 -17.13 -9.12 -0.14
C ARG A 186 -16.76 -9.62 -1.53
N HIS A 187 -16.26 -8.75 -2.40
CA HIS A 187 -15.78 -9.15 -3.73
C HIS A 187 -14.56 -10.05 -3.63
N GLY A 188 -13.57 -9.71 -2.82
CA GLY A 188 -12.37 -10.52 -2.63
C GLY A 188 -12.68 -11.91 -2.08
N PHE A 189 -13.55 -12.02 -1.04
CA PHE A 189 -14.01 -13.31 -0.51
C PHE A 189 -14.84 -14.10 -1.54
N ALA A 190 -15.66 -13.43 -2.35
CA ALA A 190 -16.41 -14.09 -3.42
C ALA A 190 -15.49 -14.71 -4.46
N ILE A 191 -14.45 -13.99 -4.90
CA ILE A 191 -13.47 -14.48 -5.86
C ILE A 191 -12.68 -15.64 -5.25
N ALA A 192 -12.19 -15.50 -4.01
CA ALA A 192 -11.48 -16.58 -3.32
C ALA A 192 -12.33 -17.85 -3.18
N SER A 193 -13.61 -17.69 -2.79
CA SER A 193 -14.56 -18.80 -2.66
C SER A 193 -14.85 -19.49 -4.00
N ALA A 194 -15.03 -18.72 -5.07
CA ALA A 194 -15.29 -19.24 -6.41
C ALA A 194 -14.08 -20.03 -6.96
N ILE A 195 -12.86 -19.52 -6.77
CA ILE A 195 -11.62 -20.20 -7.18
C ILE A 195 -11.39 -21.47 -6.35
N GLY A 196 -11.62 -21.40 -5.03
CA GLY A 196 -11.40 -22.49 -4.09
C GLY A 196 -12.47 -23.58 -4.12
N GLY A 197 -13.68 -23.24 -4.54
CA GLY A 197 -14.84 -24.15 -4.54
C GLY A 197 -15.45 -24.37 -3.15
N ALA A 198 -15.10 -23.54 -2.15
CA ALA A 198 -15.65 -23.57 -0.81
C ALA A 198 -15.79 -22.14 -0.27
N PRO A 199 -16.84 -21.82 0.50
CA PRO A 199 -17.04 -20.48 1.03
C PRO A 199 -15.96 -20.13 2.07
N VAL A 200 -15.37 -18.93 1.94
CA VAL A 200 -14.43 -18.35 2.88
C VAL A 200 -14.87 -16.94 3.23
N GLY A 201 -14.73 -16.55 4.49
CA GLY A 201 -15.03 -15.21 4.99
C GLY A 201 -14.20 -14.86 6.21
N PRO A 202 -14.31 -13.60 6.72
CA PRO A 202 -13.61 -13.17 7.91
C PRO A 202 -14.33 -13.69 9.17
N GLY A 203 -13.56 -14.10 10.17
CA GLY A 203 -14.02 -14.29 11.53
C GLY A 203 -14.25 -12.97 12.25
N ALA A 204 -14.42 -13.02 13.57
CA ALA A 204 -14.51 -11.82 14.39
C ALA A 204 -13.23 -10.98 14.26
N PHE A 205 -13.39 -9.67 14.04
CA PHE A 205 -12.26 -8.76 13.96
C PHE A 205 -11.61 -8.61 15.35
N PRO A 206 -10.31 -8.85 15.50
CA PRO A 206 -9.67 -8.94 16.82
C PRO A 206 -9.33 -7.55 17.39
N LEU A 207 -10.36 -6.72 17.62
CA LEU A 207 -10.18 -5.44 18.30
C LEU A 207 -9.81 -5.67 19.76
N GLY A 208 -8.79 -4.94 20.24
CA GLY A 208 -8.48 -4.82 21.65
C GLY A 208 -9.54 -4.02 22.43
N ALA A 209 -9.29 -3.79 23.71
CA ALA A 209 -10.20 -3.03 24.56
C ALA A 209 -10.39 -1.56 24.13
N SER A 210 -9.46 -1.00 23.34
CA SER A 210 -9.53 0.35 22.79
C SER A 210 -8.86 0.41 21.41
N VAL A 211 -9.39 1.28 20.55
CA VAL A 211 -8.74 1.66 19.29
C VAL A 211 -7.98 2.97 19.56
N PRO A 212 -6.65 3.00 19.40
CA PRO A 212 -5.90 4.23 19.62
C PRO A 212 -6.26 5.28 18.56
N LEU A 213 -6.64 6.48 19.02
CA LEU A 213 -6.91 7.63 18.18
C LEU A 213 -5.68 8.53 18.06
N ALA A 214 -5.56 9.21 16.93
CA ALA A 214 -4.48 10.16 16.68
C ALA A 214 -4.43 11.26 17.77
N PRO A 215 -3.27 11.46 18.43
CA PRO A 215 -3.18 12.41 19.55
C PRO A 215 -3.32 13.86 19.11
N ASP A 216 -2.90 14.21 17.91
CA ASP A 216 -2.85 15.56 17.35
C ASP A 216 -3.01 15.58 15.83
N LEU A 217 -3.05 16.78 15.24
CA LEU A 217 -3.16 16.96 13.79
C LEU A 217 -1.92 16.51 13.02
N VAL A 218 -0.75 16.40 13.66
CA VAL A 218 0.45 15.86 13.03
C VAL A 218 0.24 14.38 12.77
N ALA A 219 -0.21 13.63 13.77
CA ALA A 219 -0.49 12.20 13.63
C ALA A 219 -1.60 11.95 12.60
N VAL A 220 -2.70 12.71 12.63
CA VAL A 220 -3.77 12.62 11.62
C VAL A 220 -3.22 12.83 10.21
N ALA A 221 -2.40 13.87 10.01
CA ALA A 221 -1.84 14.19 8.71
C ALA A 221 -0.84 13.12 8.22
N VAL A 222 -0.02 12.64 9.14
CA VAL A 222 0.97 11.58 8.87
C VAL A 222 0.26 10.31 8.42
N GLU A 223 -0.72 9.81 9.18
CA GLU A 223 -1.48 8.62 8.80
C GLU A 223 -2.29 8.81 7.51
N ALA A 224 -3.02 9.93 7.38
CA ALA A 224 -3.76 10.22 6.15
C ALA A 224 -2.87 10.25 4.92
N ALA A 225 -1.63 10.52 5.11
CA ALA A 225 -0.66 10.60 4.05
C ALA A 225 -0.06 9.25 3.67
N LEU A 226 0.29 8.41 4.66
CA LEU A 226 0.79 7.06 4.39
C LEU A 226 -0.27 6.23 3.70
N ASP A 227 -1.39 6.10 4.37
CA ASP A 227 -2.44 5.20 3.93
C ASP A 227 -3.26 5.84 2.79
N GLY A 228 -3.71 7.10 2.96
CA GLY A 228 -4.58 7.75 1.99
C GLY A 228 -3.85 8.25 0.75
N CYS A 229 -2.82 9.08 0.92
CA CYS A 229 -2.20 9.72 -0.24
C CYS A 229 -1.23 8.80 -0.99
N ILE A 230 -0.51 7.93 -0.30
CA ILE A 230 0.40 6.96 -0.92
C ILE A 230 -0.33 5.65 -1.14
N GLY A 231 -0.84 5.01 -0.10
CA GLY A 231 -1.47 3.69 -0.16
C GLY A 231 -2.61 3.62 -1.15
N GLU A 232 -3.69 4.41 -0.96
CA GLU A 232 -4.87 4.37 -1.83
C GLU A 232 -4.58 4.85 -3.27
N THR A 233 -3.62 5.79 -3.45
CA THR A 233 -3.21 6.19 -4.80
C THR A 233 -2.56 5.05 -5.56
N VAL A 234 -1.69 4.28 -4.89
CA VAL A 234 -1.06 3.09 -5.47
C VAL A 234 -2.10 2.00 -5.68
N ALA A 235 -2.96 1.73 -4.69
CA ALA A 235 -4.02 0.72 -4.77
C ALA A 235 -4.95 0.96 -5.97
N SER A 236 -5.43 2.20 -6.15
CA SER A 236 -6.28 2.57 -7.29
C SER A 236 -5.61 2.26 -8.63
N LEU A 237 -4.36 2.71 -8.85
CA LEU A 237 -3.69 2.52 -10.13
C LEU A 237 -3.30 1.06 -10.38
N LEU A 238 -2.98 0.30 -9.34
CA LEU A 238 -2.75 -1.15 -9.46
C LEU A 238 -4.04 -1.91 -9.77
N ALA A 239 -5.17 -1.53 -9.19
CA ALA A 239 -6.47 -2.11 -9.53
C ALA A 239 -6.85 -1.80 -10.99
N TRP A 240 -6.57 -0.59 -11.50
CA TRP A 240 -6.72 -0.27 -12.93
C TRP A 240 -5.86 -1.13 -13.84
N GLU A 241 -4.58 -1.33 -13.50
CA GLU A 241 -3.67 -2.18 -14.28
C GLU A 241 -4.08 -3.65 -14.19
N ALA A 242 -4.47 -4.13 -13.02
CA ALA A 242 -4.99 -5.48 -12.84
C ALA A 242 -6.27 -5.70 -13.67
N ALA A 243 -7.19 -4.72 -13.70
CA ALA A 243 -8.37 -4.77 -14.55
C ALA A 243 -8.02 -4.78 -16.05
N ALA A 244 -6.97 -4.05 -16.46
CA ALA A 244 -6.54 -3.98 -17.85
C ALA A 244 -6.03 -5.31 -18.40
N VAL A 245 -5.34 -6.10 -17.57
CA VAL A 245 -4.79 -7.42 -17.95
C VAL A 245 -5.71 -8.59 -17.60
N CYS A 246 -6.72 -8.39 -16.75
CA CYS A 246 -7.60 -9.44 -16.28
C CYS A 246 -8.37 -10.10 -17.42
N GLU A 247 -8.28 -11.44 -17.55
CA GLU A 247 -8.99 -12.19 -18.59
C GLU A 247 -10.43 -12.49 -18.19
N GLU A 248 -10.71 -12.72 -16.89
CA GLU A 248 -12.06 -13.04 -16.39
C GLU A 248 -12.95 -11.77 -16.34
N PRO A 249 -14.03 -11.69 -17.15
CA PRO A 249 -14.81 -10.46 -17.26
C PRO A 249 -15.47 -10.01 -15.95
N ALA A 250 -15.91 -10.96 -15.11
CA ALA A 250 -16.55 -10.65 -13.84
C ALA A 250 -15.57 -10.05 -12.84
N ILE A 251 -14.34 -10.55 -12.79
CA ILE A 251 -13.28 -10.00 -11.93
C ILE A 251 -12.81 -8.64 -12.47
N ARG A 252 -12.68 -8.50 -13.78
CA ARG A 252 -12.30 -7.23 -14.42
C ARG A 252 -13.25 -6.10 -14.03
N GLU A 253 -14.55 -6.36 -14.02
CA GLU A 253 -15.55 -5.35 -13.64
C GLU A 253 -15.47 -4.99 -12.16
N VAL A 254 -15.28 -5.97 -11.28
CA VAL A 254 -15.02 -5.75 -9.85
C VAL A 254 -13.79 -4.86 -9.66
N LEU A 255 -12.67 -5.17 -10.31
CA LEU A 255 -11.43 -4.41 -10.19
C LEU A 255 -11.57 -2.96 -10.69
N ARG A 256 -12.36 -2.71 -11.73
CA ARG A 256 -12.66 -1.33 -12.18
C ARG A 256 -13.43 -0.56 -11.11
N GLY A 257 -14.45 -1.17 -10.51
CA GLY A 257 -15.20 -0.57 -9.41
C GLY A 257 -14.29 -0.25 -8.21
N ILE A 258 -13.45 -1.21 -7.81
CA ILE A 258 -12.45 -1.00 -6.74
C ILE A 258 -11.53 0.18 -7.10
N ALA A 259 -10.98 0.22 -8.31
CA ALA A 259 -10.07 1.29 -8.72
C ALA A 259 -10.69 2.70 -8.64
N GLU A 260 -11.98 2.83 -8.99
CA GLU A 260 -12.73 4.08 -8.87
C GLU A 260 -13.00 4.46 -7.41
N ASP A 261 -13.30 3.47 -6.56
CA ASP A 261 -13.52 3.67 -5.14
C ASP A 261 -12.19 4.10 -4.46
N GLU A 262 -11.08 3.41 -4.72
CA GLU A 262 -9.75 3.74 -4.20
C GLU A 262 -9.27 5.13 -4.64
N GLN A 263 -9.66 5.58 -5.85
CA GLN A 263 -9.41 6.96 -6.24
C GLN A 263 -10.11 7.96 -5.33
N ARG A 264 -11.35 7.67 -4.89
CA ARG A 264 -12.07 8.53 -3.95
C ARG A 264 -11.45 8.49 -2.54
N HIS A 265 -10.98 7.30 -2.11
CA HIS A 265 -10.28 7.12 -0.84
C HIS A 265 -8.96 7.91 -0.83
N ALA A 266 -8.19 7.85 -1.90
CA ALA A 266 -7.00 8.68 -2.06
C ALA A 266 -7.35 10.17 -1.94
N LEU A 267 -8.38 10.66 -2.64
CA LEU A 267 -8.82 12.05 -2.57
C LEU A 267 -9.23 12.47 -1.15
N LEU A 268 -9.84 11.58 -0.36
CA LEU A 268 -10.10 11.83 1.06
C LEU A 268 -8.79 12.04 1.83
N GLY A 269 -7.79 11.16 1.64
CA GLY A 269 -6.47 11.31 2.24
C GLY A 269 -5.85 12.66 1.93
N TRP A 270 -5.83 13.02 0.66
CA TRP A 270 -5.29 14.29 0.16
C TRP A 270 -6.01 15.52 0.74
N ARG A 271 -7.32 15.52 0.83
CA ARG A 271 -8.13 16.59 1.43
C ARG A 271 -7.91 16.69 2.93
N THR A 272 -7.79 15.53 3.61
CA THR A 272 -7.51 15.48 5.06
C THR A 272 -6.18 16.13 5.38
N VAL A 273 -5.12 15.82 4.63
CA VAL A 273 -3.82 16.46 4.86
C VAL A 273 -3.84 17.94 4.52
N ALA A 274 -4.51 18.35 3.44
CA ALA A 274 -4.67 19.77 3.14
C ALA A 274 -5.38 20.54 4.27
N TRP A 275 -6.40 19.93 4.85
CA TRP A 275 -7.12 20.46 6.00
C TRP A 275 -6.19 20.51 7.22
N ALA A 276 -5.50 19.44 7.55
CA ALA A 276 -4.60 19.37 8.69
C ALA A 276 -3.45 20.39 8.60
N ILE A 277 -2.85 20.59 7.42
CA ILE A 277 -1.82 21.61 7.19
C ILE A 277 -2.37 23.03 7.43
N ARG A 278 -3.60 23.32 6.99
CA ARG A 278 -4.21 24.64 7.21
C ARG A 278 -4.45 24.94 8.69
N HIS A 279 -4.76 23.95 9.50
CA HIS A 279 -5.12 24.10 10.92
C HIS A 279 -3.94 23.90 11.86
N GLY A 280 -2.99 23.00 11.54
CA GLY A 280 -1.81 22.68 12.35
C GLY A 280 -0.53 23.40 11.92
N GLY A 281 -0.57 24.16 10.82
CA GLY A 281 0.51 25.08 10.40
C GLY A 281 1.83 24.39 10.06
N ALA A 282 2.93 25.01 10.52
CA ALA A 282 4.29 24.60 10.15
C ALA A 282 4.67 23.21 10.66
N ALA A 283 4.24 22.82 11.84
CA ALA A 283 4.57 21.50 12.42
C ALA A 283 3.99 20.36 11.57
N VAL A 284 2.71 20.45 11.22
CA VAL A 284 2.06 19.49 10.32
C VAL A 284 2.75 19.47 8.95
N ARG A 285 3.02 20.65 8.37
CA ARG A 285 3.68 20.76 7.08
C ARG A 285 5.06 20.10 7.06
N THR A 286 5.86 20.26 8.12
CA THR A 286 7.19 19.67 8.21
C THR A 286 7.11 18.15 8.32
N ALA A 287 6.30 17.63 9.23
CA ALA A 287 6.09 16.21 9.37
C ALA A 287 5.58 15.59 8.06
N VAL A 288 4.67 16.30 7.43
CA VAL A 288 4.15 16.02 6.11
C VAL A 288 5.25 16.06 5.03
N ALA A 289 6.22 16.95 5.03
CA ALA A 289 7.33 16.98 4.08
C ALA A 289 8.32 15.83 4.29
N GLU A 290 8.57 15.42 5.52
CA GLU A 290 9.54 14.36 5.85
C GLU A 290 9.14 13.00 5.28
N VAL A 291 7.89 12.76 5.10
CA VAL A 291 7.37 11.49 4.62
C VAL A 291 7.35 11.34 3.12
N PHE A 292 7.01 12.36 2.33
CA PHE A 292 7.24 12.23 0.89
C PHE A 292 8.72 12.22 0.56
N ALA A 293 9.52 12.90 1.39
CA ALA A 293 10.96 12.77 1.29
C ALA A 293 11.43 11.34 1.59
N ALA A 294 10.81 10.65 2.56
CA ALA A 294 11.08 9.25 2.84
C ALA A 294 10.61 8.37 1.66
N ALA A 295 9.37 8.49 1.22
CA ALA A 295 8.86 7.75 0.07
C ALA A 295 9.70 7.98 -1.22
N ALA A 296 10.20 9.21 -1.42
CA ALA A 296 11.05 9.51 -2.56
C ALA A 296 12.44 8.83 -2.49
N ARG A 297 12.95 8.58 -1.28
CA ARG A 297 14.25 7.89 -1.08
C ARG A 297 14.12 6.37 -1.08
N GLU A 298 13.05 5.87 -0.53
CA GLU A 298 12.88 4.46 -0.17
C GLU A 298 11.96 3.71 -1.16
N GLY A 299 11.26 4.48 -2.03
CA GLY A 299 10.27 3.92 -2.92
C GLY A 299 8.95 3.58 -2.20
N VAL A 300 8.02 3.01 -2.94
CA VAL A 300 6.77 2.40 -2.42
C VAL A 300 6.79 0.94 -2.78
N ALA A 301 6.76 0.11 -1.77
CA ALA A 301 6.79 -1.30 -1.93
C ALA A 301 5.39 -1.90 -2.02
N VAL A 302 5.30 -3.01 -2.73
CA VAL A 302 4.08 -3.74 -3.03
C VAL A 302 4.24 -5.18 -2.55
N PRO A 303 3.80 -5.52 -1.32
CA PRO A 303 3.89 -6.89 -0.85
C PRO A 303 2.87 -7.76 -1.57
N LEU A 304 3.32 -8.90 -2.04
CA LEU A 304 2.46 -9.90 -2.64
C LEU A 304 2.58 -11.21 -1.84
N PRO A 305 1.49 -11.69 -1.22
CA PRO A 305 1.51 -12.97 -0.51
C PRO A 305 1.63 -14.13 -1.50
N GLY A 306 2.20 -15.26 -1.04
CA GLY A 306 2.32 -16.47 -1.82
C GLY A 306 3.58 -16.52 -2.68
N ARG A 307 3.78 -17.66 -3.36
CA ARG A 307 4.96 -17.94 -4.20
C ARG A 307 4.69 -17.89 -5.70
N LEU A 308 3.42 -17.92 -6.11
CA LEU A 308 3.02 -17.87 -7.52
C LEU A 308 3.28 -16.47 -8.08
N ASP A 309 4.14 -16.37 -9.10
CA ASP A 309 4.49 -15.09 -9.74
C ASP A 309 4.48 -15.18 -11.28
N ASP A 310 3.75 -16.14 -11.83
CA ASP A 310 3.50 -16.26 -13.27
C ASP A 310 2.46 -15.25 -13.75
N ALA A 311 2.91 -14.23 -14.48
CA ALA A 311 2.08 -13.15 -14.98
C ALA A 311 0.87 -13.62 -15.80
N THR A 312 1.06 -14.69 -16.63
CA THR A 312 -0.02 -15.22 -17.47
C THR A 312 -1.10 -15.90 -16.64
N VAL A 313 -0.71 -16.64 -15.60
CA VAL A 313 -1.65 -17.29 -14.68
C VAL A 313 -2.37 -16.25 -13.83
N LEU A 314 -1.65 -15.27 -13.32
CA LEU A 314 -2.20 -14.21 -12.46
C LEU A 314 -3.20 -13.32 -13.21
N ALA A 315 -2.91 -12.98 -14.46
CA ALA A 315 -3.81 -12.19 -15.32
C ALA A 315 -5.16 -12.86 -15.54
N GLN A 316 -5.25 -14.18 -15.54
CA GLN A 316 -6.53 -14.89 -15.71
C GLN A 316 -7.56 -14.50 -14.64
N VAL A 317 -7.09 -14.18 -13.43
CA VAL A 317 -7.93 -13.87 -12.28
C VAL A 317 -7.69 -12.45 -11.72
N GLY A 318 -7.16 -11.54 -12.52
CA GLY A 318 -7.02 -10.14 -12.17
C GLY A 318 -5.98 -9.84 -11.10
N LEU A 319 -4.91 -10.60 -11.05
CA LEU A 319 -3.75 -10.34 -10.21
C LEU A 319 -2.55 -9.93 -11.08
N LEU A 320 -1.66 -9.14 -10.50
CA LEU A 320 -0.39 -8.75 -11.13
C LEU A 320 0.77 -9.58 -10.54
N ASP A 321 1.77 -9.84 -11.35
CA ASP A 321 3.06 -10.34 -10.89
C ASP A 321 3.84 -9.28 -10.10
N ARG A 322 4.86 -9.71 -9.36
CA ARG A 322 5.65 -8.85 -8.48
C ARG A 322 6.34 -7.71 -9.24
N ALA A 323 7.01 -8.03 -10.34
CA ALA A 323 7.75 -7.05 -11.12
C ALA A 323 6.82 -6.00 -11.73
N THR A 324 5.66 -6.41 -12.27
CA THR A 324 4.65 -5.50 -12.80
C THR A 324 4.08 -4.60 -11.70
N SER A 325 3.72 -5.16 -10.56
CA SER A 325 3.20 -4.40 -9.42
C SER A 325 4.19 -3.35 -8.94
N GLN A 326 5.46 -3.72 -8.78
CA GLN A 326 6.51 -2.81 -8.33
C GLN A 326 6.79 -1.69 -9.34
N ARG A 327 6.83 -2.00 -10.64
CA ARG A 327 6.98 -0.96 -11.70
C ARG A 327 5.83 0.05 -11.67
N HIS A 328 4.59 -0.40 -11.50
CA HIS A 328 3.44 0.49 -11.44
C HIS A 328 3.43 1.33 -10.16
N ALA A 329 3.80 0.77 -9.01
CA ALA A 329 3.94 1.51 -7.76
C ALA A 329 5.03 2.60 -7.87
N ALA A 330 6.20 2.28 -8.41
CA ALA A 330 7.27 3.25 -8.65
C ALA A 330 6.81 4.35 -9.64
N ARG A 331 6.15 3.98 -10.73
CA ARG A 331 5.57 4.95 -11.67
C ARG A 331 4.55 5.86 -11.00
N THR A 332 3.66 5.32 -10.18
CA THR A 332 2.67 6.07 -9.40
C THR A 332 3.33 7.07 -8.46
N LEU A 333 4.36 6.63 -7.74
CA LEU A 333 5.13 7.50 -6.86
C LEU A 333 5.70 8.71 -7.63
N HIS A 334 6.41 8.45 -8.71
CA HIS A 334 7.12 9.51 -9.42
C HIS A 334 6.23 10.39 -10.31
N GLN A 335 5.17 9.85 -10.92
CA GLN A 335 4.33 10.58 -11.86
C GLN A 335 3.08 11.20 -11.22
N VAL A 336 2.65 10.70 -10.06
CA VAL A 336 1.43 11.17 -9.38
C VAL A 336 1.75 11.71 -7.99
N ILE A 337 2.26 10.89 -7.10
CA ILE A 337 2.37 11.23 -5.67
C ILE A 337 3.35 12.38 -5.42
N LEU A 338 4.60 12.28 -5.89
CA LEU A 338 5.60 13.30 -5.65
C LEU A 338 5.31 14.66 -6.33
N PRO A 339 4.78 14.73 -7.56
CA PRO A 339 4.30 15.99 -8.13
C PRO A 339 3.16 16.60 -7.31
N ALA A 340 2.19 15.78 -6.89
CA ALA A 340 1.07 16.20 -6.06
C ALA A 340 1.55 16.80 -4.72
N ALA A 341 2.43 16.11 -4.03
CA ALA A 341 3.02 16.55 -2.77
C ALA A 341 3.73 17.91 -2.87
N ARG A 342 4.50 18.12 -3.96
CA ARG A 342 5.19 19.38 -4.19
C ARG A 342 4.24 20.56 -4.28
N ASP A 343 3.14 20.42 -4.99
CA ASP A 343 2.18 21.51 -5.16
C ASP A 343 1.41 21.82 -3.87
N LEU A 344 1.05 20.81 -3.08
CA LEU A 344 0.45 21.06 -1.77
C LEU A 344 1.37 21.84 -0.85
N LEU A 345 2.59 21.35 -0.72
CA LEU A 345 3.59 21.96 0.16
C LEU A 345 3.94 23.39 -0.30
N ALA A 346 3.93 23.66 -1.62
CA ALA A 346 4.14 24.99 -2.20
C ALA A 346 2.91 25.91 -2.06
N GLY A 347 1.70 25.39 -2.20
CA GLY A 347 0.46 26.18 -2.19
C GLY A 347 0.17 26.85 -0.84
N GLY A 348 0.54 26.23 0.27
CA GLY A 348 0.47 26.84 1.59
C GLY A 348 1.47 27.97 1.81
N ALA A 349 2.63 27.95 1.13
CA ALA A 349 3.60 29.06 1.20
C ALA A 349 3.10 30.32 0.50
N ARG A 350 2.35 30.18 -0.62
CA ARG A 350 1.79 31.32 -1.36
C ARG A 350 0.61 32.00 -0.63
N ARG A 351 -0.25 31.21 0.05
CA ARG A 351 -1.38 31.77 0.83
C ARG A 351 -0.93 32.42 2.13
N GLY A 352 -0.02 31.84 2.88
CA GLY A 352 0.54 32.44 4.10
C GLY A 352 1.41 33.68 3.84
N GLY A 353 1.90 33.88 2.62
CA GLY A 353 2.51 35.13 2.16
C GLY A 353 1.48 36.25 1.93
N ALA A 354 0.36 35.91 1.30
CA ALA A 354 -0.72 36.86 1.03
C ALA A 354 -1.47 37.33 2.28
N GLU A 355 -1.71 36.42 3.23
CA GLU A 355 -2.33 36.75 4.53
C GLU A 355 -1.41 37.64 5.38
N ARG A 356 -0.10 37.37 5.45
CA ARG A 356 0.87 38.23 6.14
C ARG A 356 1.05 39.59 5.47
N GLU A 357 0.98 39.72 4.16
CA GLU A 357 0.99 41.00 3.49
C GLU A 357 -0.30 41.80 3.74
N GLN A 358 -1.42 41.14 3.96
CA GLN A 358 -2.69 41.78 4.25
C GLN A 358 -2.76 42.26 5.71
N GLU A 359 -2.22 41.48 6.69
CA GLU A 359 -2.05 41.88 8.07
C GLU A 359 -1.03 43.02 8.28
N MET A 360 0.03 43.09 7.46
CA MET A 360 0.99 44.18 7.48
C MET A 360 0.46 45.48 6.84
N ARG A 361 -0.65 45.41 6.11
CA ARG A 361 -1.29 46.59 5.47
C ARG A 361 -2.53 47.08 6.20
N ALA A 362 -2.96 46.37 7.26
CA ALA A 362 -4.06 46.77 8.18
C ALA A 362 -3.54 47.33 9.47
#